data_2a0996499f095c2757966a1ca2ac7c65
#
_entry.id   2a0996499f095c2757966a1ca2ac7c65
#
_cell.length_a   1.000
_cell.length_b   1.000
_cell.length_c   1.000
_cell.angle_alpha   90.00
_cell.angle_beta   90.00
_cell.angle_gamma   90.00
#
_symmetry.space_group_name_H-M   'P 1'
#
loop_
_entity.id
_entity.type
_entity.pdbx_description
1 polymer ?
#
loop_
_entity_poly.entity_id
_entity_poly.type
_entity_poly.pdbx_seq_one_letter_code
_entity_poly.pdbx_strand_id
1 'polypeptide(L)'
;MMRDPVNFRDLGGTPVLKGRIAPRTLFRGAGLHLLEAARLRRLGTEFGIRGIVDLRSEREAAMDGTAPVSAAQSLYRIPLGTAIRDLSQIPVDDLLAVTYGHLLDECSADLVDALRTVTRGLAAGGVLIACTAGKDRTGVLVAALLGLLGATPEVIVADYHRSDAAFANIMELYGSSPSAEAALSLLPPEVHHAPAHAMERLLDHVSSTWGGWDRWAGESGMTDCEVEQLRSALVHIP
;
A
#
# COMPACT_ATOMS: atom_id res chain seq x y z
N MET A 1 2.21 -11.35 24.44
CA MET A 1 1.38 -11.81 23.31
C MET A 1 2.00 -11.20 22.05
N MET A 2 2.41 -11.99 21.06
CA MET A 2 3.03 -11.45 19.84
C MET A 2 1.97 -10.67 19.05
N ARG A 3 2.21 -9.37 18.83
CA ARG A 3 1.28 -8.50 18.08
C ARG A 3 1.30 -8.82 16.60
N ASP A 4 0.15 -8.79 15.94
CA ASP A 4 0.05 -8.79 14.47
C ASP A 4 0.58 -7.46 13.90
N PRO A 5 0.98 -7.43 12.62
CA PRO A 5 1.26 -6.15 11.97
C PRO A 5 0.06 -5.21 12.12
N VAL A 6 0.33 -3.96 12.39
CA VAL A 6 -0.73 -2.95 12.46
C VAL A 6 -1.40 -2.83 11.09
N ASN A 7 -2.70 -2.56 11.06
CA ASN A 7 -3.49 -2.39 9.82
C ASN A 7 -3.40 -3.60 8.86
N PHE A 8 -3.15 -4.80 9.41
CA PHE A 8 -2.94 -6.04 8.64
C PHE A 8 -4.26 -6.64 8.19
N ARG A 9 -4.33 -7.01 6.90
CA ARG A 9 -5.46 -7.75 6.34
C ARG A 9 -5.12 -8.46 5.02
N ASP A 10 -5.80 -9.57 4.78
CA ASP A 10 -5.91 -10.24 3.48
C ASP A 10 -6.88 -9.46 2.60
N LEU A 11 -6.50 -9.19 1.37
CA LEU A 11 -7.38 -8.61 0.34
C LEU A 11 -8.16 -9.69 -0.42
N GLY A 12 -7.95 -10.97 -0.10
CA GLY A 12 -8.69 -12.08 -0.65
C GLY A 12 -10.20 -11.94 -0.48
N GLY A 13 -10.96 -12.33 -1.49
CA GLY A 13 -12.41 -12.17 -1.53
C GLY A 13 -12.90 -10.79 -1.99
N THR A 14 -12.02 -9.79 -2.14
CA THR A 14 -12.40 -8.47 -2.69
C THR A 14 -12.97 -8.64 -4.10
N PRO A 15 -14.17 -8.10 -4.38
CA PRO A 15 -14.79 -8.19 -5.71
C PRO A 15 -14.03 -7.34 -6.71
N VAL A 16 -13.81 -7.89 -7.90
CA VAL A 16 -13.16 -7.27 -9.06
C VAL A 16 -13.92 -7.63 -10.33
N LEU A 17 -13.58 -7.01 -11.47
CA LEU A 17 -14.36 -7.13 -12.71
C LEU A 17 -14.66 -8.58 -13.14
N LYS A 18 -13.70 -9.49 -13.03
CA LYS A 18 -13.83 -10.87 -13.52
C LYS A 18 -13.89 -11.94 -12.39
N GLY A 19 -14.25 -11.53 -11.18
CA GLY A 19 -14.31 -12.47 -10.06
C GLY A 19 -13.94 -11.84 -8.72
N ARG A 20 -13.05 -12.47 -7.99
CA ARG A 20 -12.55 -12.00 -6.70
C ARG A 20 -11.04 -12.17 -6.61
N ILE A 21 -10.38 -11.36 -5.80
CA ILE A 21 -8.98 -11.61 -5.43
C ILE A 21 -8.91 -12.99 -4.75
N ALA A 22 -7.96 -13.81 -5.19
CA ALA A 22 -7.74 -15.12 -4.60
C ALA A 22 -7.33 -14.96 -3.11
N PRO A 23 -7.92 -15.74 -2.20
CA PRO A 23 -7.55 -15.67 -0.78
C PRO A 23 -6.06 -15.99 -0.57
N ARG A 24 -5.45 -15.31 0.39
CA ARG A 24 -4.05 -15.53 0.82
C ARG A 24 -3.01 -15.26 -0.27
N THR A 25 -3.35 -14.41 -1.25
CA THR A 25 -2.41 -13.96 -2.29
C THR A 25 -1.89 -12.56 -2.03
N LEU A 26 -2.75 -11.64 -1.63
CA LEU A 26 -2.39 -10.24 -1.46
C LEU A 26 -2.80 -9.73 -0.08
N PHE A 27 -1.82 -9.18 0.65
CA PHE A 27 -1.99 -8.64 1.98
C PHE A 27 -1.50 -7.20 2.04
N ARG A 28 -2.04 -6.44 2.97
CA ARG A 28 -1.48 -5.13 3.34
C ARG A 28 -1.30 -5.01 4.85
N GLY A 29 -0.36 -4.14 5.27
CA GLY A 29 -0.07 -3.94 6.69
C GLY A 29 0.93 -2.80 6.93
N ALA A 30 1.37 -2.68 8.18
CA ALA A 30 2.25 -1.61 8.64
C ALA A 30 3.27 -2.10 9.67
N GLY A 31 4.30 -1.28 9.90
CA GLY A 31 5.21 -1.44 11.04
C GLY A 31 6.03 -2.73 11.04
N LEU A 32 6.32 -3.31 9.89
CA LEU A 32 7.00 -4.60 9.79
C LEU A 32 8.41 -4.59 10.39
N HIS A 33 9.08 -3.45 10.45
CA HIS A 33 10.40 -3.25 11.06
C HIS A 33 10.36 -3.36 12.59
N LEU A 34 9.20 -3.17 13.22
CA LEU A 34 8.99 -3.30 14.65
C LEU A 34 8.58 -4.72 15.09
N LEU A 35 8.37 -5.62 14.13
CA LEU A 35 8.01 -7.00 14.42
C LEU A 35 9.24 -7.83 14.79
N GLU A 36 9.05 -8.75 15.72
CA GLU A 36 10.05 -9.79 15.97
C GLU A 36 10.17 -10.74 14.75
N ALA A 37 11.39 -11.22 14.47
CA ALA A 37 11.65 -12.17 13.39
C ALA A 37 10.77 -13.44 13.48
N ALA A 38 10.45 -13.89 14.69
CA ALA A 38 9.54 -15.01 14.92
C ALA A 38 8.12 -14.70 14.40
N ARG A 39 7.65 -13.45 14.54
CA ARG A 39 6.32 -13.06 14.04
C ARG A 39 6.27 -13.02 12.52
N LEU A 40 7.29 -12.46 11.88
CA LEU A 40 7.39 -12.48 10.41
C LEU A 40 7.46 -13.91 9.85
N ARG A 41 8.22 -14.81 10.50
CA ARG A 41 8.20 -16.25 10.13
C ARG A 41 6.81 -16.84 10.23
N ARG A 42 6.05 -16.53 11.30
CA ARG A 42 4.67 -17.02 11.46
C ARG A 42 3.74 -16.50 10.36
N LEU A 43 3.87 -15.26 9.91
CA LEU A 43 3.11 -14.76 8.75
C LEU A 43 3.38 -15.63 7.51
N GLY A 44 4.62 -16.05 7.31
CA GLY A 44 5.00 -16.98 6.24
C GLY A 44 4.36 -18.37 6.36
N THR A 45 4.25 -18.91 7.58
CA THR A 45 3.68 -20.25 7.80
C THR A 45 2.15 -20.24 7.90
N GLU A 46 1.56 -19.24 8.55
CA GLU A 46 0.11 -19.15 8.77
C GLU A 46 -0.64 -18.65 7.53
N PHE A 47 -0.09 -17.65 6.83
CA PHE A 47 -0.76 -16.99 5.70
C PHE A 47 -0.13 -17.32 4.34
N GLY A 48 1.02 -18.00 4.31
CA GLY A 48 1.73 -18.29 3.06
C GLY A 48 2.48 -17.10 2.48
N ILE A 49 2.76 -16.06 3.28
CA ILE A 49 3.45 -14.85 2.81
C ILE A 49 4.91 -15.16 2.51
N ARG A 50 5.32 -14.98 1.25
CA ARG A 50 6.68 -15.21 0.76
C ARG A 50 7.35 -13.93 0.27
N GLY A 51 6.57 -12.96 -0.23
CA GLY A 51 7.05 -11.66 -0.65
C GLY A 51 6.63 -10.56 0.33
N ILE A 52 7.51 -9.62 0.59
CA ILE A 52 7.22 -8.39 1.34
C ILE A 52 7.69 -7.22 0.50
N VAL A 53 6.77 -6.32 0.16
CA VAL A 53 7.06 -5.07 -0.54
C VAL A 53 7.02 -3.94 0.48
N ASP A 54 8.20 -3.40 0.81
CA ASP A 54 8.38 -2.28 1.74
C ASP A 54 8.49 -0.97 0.96
N LEU A 55 7.48 -0.12 1.10
CA LEU A 55 7.35 1.16 0.41
C LEU A 55 7.97 2.33 1.18
N ARG A 56 8.61 2.07 2.32
CA ARG A 56 9.23 3.13 3.14
C ARG A 56 10.43 3.72 2.41
N SER A 57 10.59 5.03 2.56
CA SER A 57 11.76 5.74 2.03
C SER A 57 13.07 5.19 2.59
N GLU A 58 14.17 5.47 1.89
CA GLU A 58 15.53 5.11 2.35
C GLU A 58 15.82 5.72 3.73
N ARG A 59 15.37 6.97 3.96
CA ARG A 59 15.53 7.65 5.25
C ARG A 59 14.81 6.93 6.38
N GLU A 60 13.55 6.53 6.19
CA GLU A 60 12.78 5.79 7.20
C GLU A 60 13.46 4.46 7.52
N ALA A 61 13.89 3.71 6.52
CA ALA A 61 14.55 2.44 6.74
C ALA A 61 15.94 2.58 7.38
N ALA A 62 16.67 3.67 7.10
CA ALA A 62 17.92 3.97 7.76
C ALA A 62 17.74 4.35 9.24
N MET A 63 16.67 5.04 9.58
CA MET A 63 16.35 5.45 10.96
C MET A 63 15.79 4.31 11.80
N ASP A 64 14.85 3.54 11.25
CA ASP A 64 14.04 2.55 11.99
C ASP A 64 14.49 1.11 11.77
N GLY A 65 15.43 0.86 10.85
CA GLY A 65 15.81 -0.48 10.42
C GLY A 65 14.83 -1.09 9.40
N THR A 66 15.13 -2.33 8.99
CA THR A 66 14.34 -3.08 8.00
C THR A 66 13.54 -4.20 8.67
N ALA A 67 12.53 -4.73 7.96
CA ALA A 67 11.78 -5.88 8.43
C ALA A 67 12.69 -7.11 8.61
N PRO A 68 12.67 -7.80 9.76
CA PRO A 68 13.54 -8.95 10.04
C PRO A 68 13.02 -10.24 9.37
N VAL A 69 13.05 -10.27 8.03
CA VAL A 69 12.56 -11.39 7.21
C VAL A 69 13.32 -12.69 7.46
N SER A 70 12.64 -13.80 7.29
CA SER A 70 13.26 -15.14 7.35
C SER A 70 13.85 -15.53 5.99
N ALA A 71 14.71 -16.55 5.96
CA ALA A 71 15.27 -17.08 4.70
C ALA A 71 14.20 -17.63 3.72
N ALA A 72 12.98 -17.89 4.20
CA ALA A 72 11.86 -18.30 3.36
C ALA A 72 11.02 -17.16 2.79
N GLN A 73 11.42 -15.91 3.05
CA GLN A 73 10.72 -14.71 2.62
C GLN A 73 11.69 -13.76 1.91
N SER A 74 11.22 -13.10 0.87
CA SER A 74 11.96 -12.07 0.15
C SER A 74 11.47 -10.67 0.56
N LEU A 75 12.39 -9.77 0.89
CA LEU A 75 12.11 -8.36 1.12
C LEU A 75 12.48 -7.56 -0.13
N TYR A 76 11.50 -6.91 -0.72
CA TYR A 76 11.66 -6.01 -1.85
C TYR A 76 11.44 -4.58 -1.35
N ARG A 77 12.46 -3.75 -1.46
CA ARG A 77 12.34 -2.34 -1.09
C ARG A 77 12.11 -1.50 -2.34
N ILE A 78 10.97 -0.82 -2.37
CA ILE A 78 10.57 0.12 -3.41
C ILE A 78 10.25 1.45 -2.71
N PRO A 79 11.27 2.31 -2.49
CA PRO A 79 11.10 3.52 -1.72
C PRO A 79 10.18 4.51 -2.43
N LEU A 80 8.98 4.74 -1.91
CA LEU A 80 8.09 5.80 -2.38
C LEU A 80 8.33 7.08 -1.58
N GLY A 81 8.74 8.13 -2.26
CA GLY A 81 8.88 9.46 -1.67
C GLY A 81 7.51 10.13 -1.50
N THR A 82 7.32 10.88 -0.40
CA THR A 82 6.12 11.70 -0.18
C THR A 82 6.46 13.19 -0.08
N ALA A 83 7.62 13.61 -0.58
CA ALA A 83 8.13 14.96 -0.38
C ALA A 83 7.39 16.00 -1.22
N ILE A 84 6.20 16.40 -0.77
CA ILE A 84 5.62 17.68 -1.17
C ILE A 84 6.42 18.77 -0.47
N ARG A 85 7.03 19.68 -1.24
CA ARG A 85 7.99 20.66 -0.73
C ARG A 85 7.35 21.74 0.15
N ASP A 86 6.09 22.07 -0.09
CA ASP A 86 5.37 23.07 0.67
C ASP A 86 3.91 22.66 0.87
N LEU A 87 3.60 22.21 2.07
CA LEU A 87 2.23 21.85 2.48
C LEU A 87 1.44 23.04 3.03
N SER A 88 2.11 24.18 3.29
CA SER A 88 1.51 25.32 4.02
C SER A 88 0.37 26.01 3.29
N GLN A 89 0.31 25.87 1.97
CA GLN A 89 -0.72 26.47 1.12
C GLN A 89 -1.88 25.52 0.81
N ILE A 90 -1.81 24.27 1.27
CA ILE A 90 -2.82 23.25 0.99
C ILE A 90 -3.80 23.20 2.17
N PRO A 91 -5.12 23.34 1.93
CA PRO A 91 -6.12 23.14 2.98
C PRO A 91 -5.97 21.75 3.62
N VAL A 92 -6.17 21.66 4.93
CA VAL A 92 -5.96 20.40 5.69
C VAL A 92 -6.78 19.24 5.10
N ASP A 93 -8.03 19.50 4.71
CA ASP A 93 -8.92 18.50 4.10
C ASP A 93 -8.44 18.00 2.74
N ASP A 94 -7.56 18.75 2.07
CA ASP A 94 -7.02 18.42 0.75
C ASP A 94 -5.64 17.75 0.83
N LEU A 95 -4.95 17.85 1.97
CA LEU A 95 -3.56 17.40 2.12
C LEU A 95 -3.35 15.95 1.70
N LEU A 96 -4.22 15.03 2.11
CA LEU A 96 -4.12 13.63 1.75
C LEU A 96 -4.37 13.42 0.25
N ALA A 97 -5.41 14.03 -0.30
CA ALA A 97 -5.74 13.91 -1.72
C ALA A 97 -4.61 14.44 -2.62
N VAL A 98 -4.05 15.61 -2.27
CA VAL A 98 -2.90 16.19 -2.98
C VAL A 98 -1.67 15.30 -2.85
N THR A 99 -1.41 14.75 -1.66
CA THR A 99 -0.30 13.81 -1.44
C THR A 99 -0.45 12.55 -2.29
N TYR A 100 -1.66 12.01 -2.41
CA TYR A 100 -1.91 10.81 -3.19
C TYR A 100 -1.83 11.07 -4.69
N GLY A 101 -2.34 12.22 -5.16
CA GLY A 101 -2.16 12.67 -6.53
C GLY A 101 -0.66 12.80 -6.88
N HIS A 102 0.11 13.46 -6.01
CA HIS A 102 1.56 13.58 -6.17
C HIS A 102 2.28 12.22 -6.27
N LEU A 103 1.87 11.23 -5.48
CA LEU A 103 2.41 9.87 -5.59
C LEU A 103 2.13 9.25 -6.95
N LEU A 104 0.94 9.45 -7.52
CA LEU A 104 0.60 8.93 -8.85
C LEU A 104 1.33 9.67 -9.98
N ASP A 105 1.51 10.97 -9.83
CA ASP A 105 2.10 11.82 -10.87
C ASP A 105 3.63 11.69 -10.89
N GLU A 106 4.28 11.86 -9.73
CA GLU A 106 5.73 11.99 -9.63
C GLU A 106 6.46 10.67 -9.30
N CYS A 107 5.75 9.71 -8.68
CA CYS A 107 6.31 8.40 -8.32
C CYS A 107 5.72 7.26 -9.16
N SER A 108 5.16 7.58 -10.33
CA SER A 108 4.50 6.61 -11.20
C SER A 108 5.39 5.44 -11.61
N ALA A 109 6.67 5.70 -11.92
CA ALA A 109 7.63 4.66 -12.25
C ALA A 109 7.90 3.70 -11.09
N ASP A 110 8.06 4.23 -9.86
CA ASP A 110 8.26 3.42 -8.65
C ASP A 110 6.99 2.61 -8.29
N LEU A 111 5.81 3.20 -8.51
CA LEU A 111 4.54 2.50 -8.34
C LEU A 111 4.40 1.34 -9.34
N VAL A 112 4.76 1.54 -10.59
CA VAL A 112 4.79 0.47 -11.61
C VAL A 112 5.80 -0.61 -11.24
N ASP A 113 6.98 -0.25 -10.75
CA ASP A 113 7.97 -1.22 -10.27
C ASP A 113 7.47 -2.01 -9.05
N ALA A 114 6.69 -1.36 -8.16
CA ALA A 114 6.03 -2.04 -7.06
C ALA A 114 4.97 -3.03 -7.56
N LEU A 115 4.14 -2.67 -8.55
CA LEU A 115 3.17 -3.55 -9.20
C LEU A 115 3.84 -4.78 -9.84
N ARG A 116 4.93 -4.57 -10.60
CA ARG A 116 5.75 -5.64 -11.17
C ARG A 116 6.34 -6.55 -10.11
N THR A 117 6.79 -5.96 -9.01
CA THR A 117 7.38 -6.71 -7.89
C THR A 117 6.33 -7.54 -7.16
N VAL A 118 5.11 -7.03 -6.97
CA VAL A 118 3.98 -7.80 -6.46
C VAL A 118 3.73 -9.00 -7.37
N THR A 119 3.58 -8.78 -8.69
CA THR A 119 3.32 -9.84 -9.67
C THR A 119 4.40 -10.93 -9.62
N ARG A 120 5.67 -10.55 -9.58
CA ARG A 120 6.80 -11.51 -9.45
C ARG A 120 6.78 -12.27 -8.13
N GLY A 121 6.48 -11.58 -7.03
CA GLY A 121 6.44 -12.16 -5.69
C GLY A 121 5.37 -13.25 -5.54
N LEU A 122 4.24 -13.10 -6.22
CA LEU A 122 3.13 -14.05 -6.22
C LEU A 122 3.50 -15.44 -6.75
N ALA A 123 4.54 -15.55 -7.57
CA ALA A 123 5.02 -16.85 -8.03
C ALA A 123 5.58 -17.74 -6.89
N ALA A 124 6.04 -17.13 -5.79
CA ALA A 124 6.55 -17.85 -4.62
C ALA A 124 5.49 -18.04 -3.52
N GLY A 125 4.41 -17.28 -3.52
CA GLY A 125 3.34 -17.33 -2.52
C GLY A 125 2.71 -15.95 -2.29
N GLY A 126 2.04 -15.76 -1.15
CA GLY A 126 1.38 -14.51 -0.82
C GLY A 126 2.36 -13.33 -0.70
N VAL A 127 1.91 -12.14 -1.08
CA VAL A 127 2.69 -10.90 -1.02
C VAL A 127 2.04 -9.93 -0.02
N LEU A 128 2.86 -9.40 0.89
CA LEU A 128 2.46 -8.36 1.85
C LEU A 128 3.05 -7.02 1.43
N ILE A 129 2.19 -6.04 1.19
CA ILE A 129 2.56 -4.66 0.89
C ILE A 129 2.50 -3.86 2.20
N ALA A 130 3.56 -3.11 2.49
CA ALA A 130 3.62 -2.31 3.71
C ALA A 130 4.37 -0.99 3.49
N CYS A 131 4.00 0.00 4.31
CA CYS A 131 4.80 1.19 4.59
C CYS A 131 4.83 1.41 6.10
N THR A 132 5.04 2.61 6.59
CA THR A 132 5.06 2.88 8.04
C THR A 132 3.69 2.65 8.67
N ALA A 133 2.62 3.32 8.21
CA ALA A 133 1.25 3.17 8.69
C ALA A 133 0.41 2.14 7.93
N GLY A 134 0.88 1.64 6.78
CA GLY A 134 0.08 0.80 5.91
C GLY A 134 -1.17 1.49 5.35
N LYS A 135 -1.20 2.83 5.35
CA LYS A 135 -2.36 3.67 5.03
C LYS A 135 -2.14 4.42 3.70
N ASP A 136 -1.16 5.32 3.63
CA ASP A 136 -1.00 6.26 2.52
C ASP A 136 -0.36 5.63 1.28
N ARG A 137 0.95 5.41 1.27
CA ARG A 137 1.68 4.78 0.15
C ARG A 137 1.13 3.39 -0.17
N THR A 138 0.86 2.60 0.86
CA THR A 138 0.19 1.31 0.74
C THR A 138 -1.22 1.46 0.19
N GLY A 139 -1.97 2.49 0.61
CA GLY A 139 -3.31 2.79 0.13
C GLY A 139 -3.33 3.13 -1.36
N VAL A 140 -2.41 3.99 -1.82
CA VAL A 140 -2.29 4.38 -3.24
C VAL A 140 -1.90 3.18 -4.11
N LEU A 141 -0.91 2.38 -3.70
CA LEU A 141 -0.51 1.19 -4.45
C LEU A 141 -1.64 0.14 -4.51
N VAL A 142 -2.35 -0.07 -3.39
CA VAL A 142 -3.51 -0.99 -3.35
C VAL A 142 -4.67 -0.45 -4.18
N ALA A 143 -4.91 0.87 -4.20
CA ALA A 143 -5.91 1.47 -5.08
C ALA A 143 -5.58 1.24 -6.56
N ALA A 144 -4.31 1.41 -6.96
CA ALA A 144 -3.87 1.11 -8.32
C ALA A 144 -4.04 -0.39 -8.66
N LEU A 145 -3.65 -1.29 -7.75
CA LEU A 145 -3.88 -2.74 -7.90
C LEU A 145 -5.36 -3.07 -8.10
N LEU A 146 -6.21 -2.61 -7.18
CA LEU A 146 -7.65 -2.86 -7.24
C LEU A 146 -8.28 -2.27 -8.50
N GLY A 147 -7.87 -1.05 -8.88
CA GLY A 147 -8.34 -0.39 -10.09
C GLY A 147 -7.95 -1.15 -11.36
N LEU A 148 -6.71 -1.61 -11.47
CA LEU A 148 -6.24 -2.45 -12.59
C LEU A 148 -6.95 -3.81 -12.64
N LEU A 149 -7.39 -4.35 -11.50
CA LEU A 149 -8.23 -5.54 -11.44
C LEU A 149 -9.71 -5.25 -11.76
N GLY A 150 -10.07 -3.99 -11.94
CA GLY A 150 -11.42 -3.54 -12.26
C GLY A 150 -12.38 -3.57 -11.06
N ALA A 151 -11.87 -3.35 -9.84
CA ALA A 151 -12.71 -3.08 -8.69
C ALA A 151 -13.44 -1.74 -8.87
N THR A 152 -14.67 -1.64 -8.34
CA THR A 152 -15.42 -0.38 -8.37
C THR A 152 -14.83 0.67 -7.42
N PRO A 153 -15.06 1.97 -7.65
CA PRO A 153 -14.62 3.04 -6.75
C PRO A 153 -15.00 2.78 -5.28
N GLU A 154 -16.23 2.31 -5.03
CA GLU A 154 -16.73 2.05 -3.68
C GLU A 154 -15.94 0.95 -2.97
N VAL A 155 -15.50 -0.08 -3.70
CA VAL A 155 -14.67 -1.16 -3.17
C VAL A 155 -13.29 -0.63 -2.77
N ILE A 156 -12.68 0.21 -3.62
CA ILE A 156 -11.38 0.81 -3.37
C ILE A 156 -11.43 1.74 -2.15
N VAL A 157 -12.42 2.64 -2.10
CA VAL A 157 -12.66 3.56 -0.99
C VAL A 157 -12.91 2.80 0.31
N ALA A 158 -13.74 1.76 0.27
CA ALA A 158 -14.06 0.94 1.45
C ALA A 158 -12.80 0.24 2.00
N ASP A 159 -11.94 -0.34 1.14
CA ASP A 159 -10.68 -0.92 1.63
C ASP A 159 -9.78 0.14 2.26
N TYR A 160 -9.60 1.28 1.63
CA TYR A 160 -8.77 2.35 2.18
C TYR A 160 -9.31 2.83 3.55
N HIS A 161 -10.60 3.12 3.63
CA HIS A 161 -11.25 3.65 4.85
C HIS A 161 -11.20 2.68 6.04
N ARG A 162 -11.09 1.36 5.80
CA ARG A 162 -10.84 0.38 6.88
C ARG A 162 -9.58 0.68 7.69
N SER A 163 -8.63 1.44 7.14
CA SER A 163 -7.42 1.84 7.86
C SER A 163 -7.73 2.81 9.01
N ASP A 164 -8.87 3.48 9.00
CA ASP A 164 -9.31 4.36 10.09
C ASP A 164 -9.61 3.57 11.37
N ALA A 165 -10.13 2.35 11.25
CA ALA A 165 -10.33 1.46 12.40
C ALA A 165 -9.02 1.04 13.08
N ALA A 166 -7.88 1.16 12.39
CA ALA A 166 -6.56 0.90 12.94
C ALA A 166 -5.88 2.17 13.51
N PHE A 167 -6.54 3.33 13.52
CA PHE A 167 -5.97 4.62 13.89
C PHE A 167 -5.23 4.59 15.24
N ALA A 168 -5.87 4.09 16.30
CA ALA A 168 -5.24 4.02 17.62
C ALA A 168 -3.95 3.18 17.62
N ASN A 169 -3.95 2.05 16.91
CA ASN A 169 -2.77 1.20 16.78
C ASN A 169 -1.68 1.84 15.92
N ILE A 170 -2.06 2.63 14.91
CA ILE A 170 -1.13 3.39 14.07
C ILE A 170 -0.46 4.48 14.92
N MET A 171 -1.21 5.18 15.77
CA MET A 171 -0.66 6.21 16.66
C MET A 171 0.30 5.61 17.69
N GLU A 172 -0.01 4.42 18.24
CA GLU A 172 0.92 3.68 19.13
C GLU A 172 2.20 3.26 18.38
N LEU A 173 2.05 2.82 17.12
CA LEU A 173 3.17 2.48 16.24
C LEU A 173 4.09 3.70 16.02
N TYR A 174 3.51 4.87 15.77
CA TYR A 174 4.27 6.09 15.54
C TYR A 174 5.12 6.48 16.76
N GLY A 175 4.62 6.32 17.98
CA GLY A 175 5.40 6.53 19.20
C GLY A 175 6.55 5.53 19.41
N SER A 176 6.61 4.47 18.59
CA SER A 176 7.66 3.44 18.63
C SER A 176 8.62 3.49 17.44
N SER A 177 8.41 4.43 16.51
CA SER A 177 9.21 4.59 15.28
C SER A 177 9.77 6.00 15.20
N PRO A 178 11.10 6.21 15.35
CA PRO A 178 11.73 7.52 15.31
C PRO A 178 11.40 8.33 14.06
N SER A 179 11.31 7.68 12.89
CA SER A 179 10.95 8.36 11.64
C SER A 179 9.51 8.83 11.62
N ALA A 180 8.60 8.04 12.19
CA ALA A 180 7.18 8.35 12.25
C ALA A 180 6.88 9.42 13.31
N GLU A 181 7.55 9.37 14.46
CA GLU A 181 7.46 10.40 15.49
C GLU A 181 7.88 11.77 14.95
N ALA A 182 8.98 11.80 14.19
CA ALA A 182 9.43 13.02 13.51
C ALA A 182 8.39 13.57 12.51
N ALA A 183 7.67 12.69 11.80
CA ALA A 183 6.62 13.09 10.87
C ALA A 183 5.36 13.59 11.59
N LEU A 184 4.99 12.99 12.73
CA LEU A 184 3.85 13.42 13.54
C LEU A 184 3.92 14.89 13.96
N SER A 185 5.11 15.36 14.32
CA SER A 185 5.30 16.74 14.77
C SER A 185 5.16 17.79 13.66
N LEU A 186 5.17 17.35 12.40
CA LEU A 186 5.14 18.22 11.22
C LEU A 186 3.77 18.27 10.53
N LEU A 187 2.88 17.33 10.84
CA LEU A 187 1.62 17.15 10.12
C LEU A 187 0.40 17.40 11.04
N PRO A 188 -0.68 18.01 10.51
CA PRO A 188 -1.93 18.17 11.27
C PRO A 188 -2.51 16.80 11.68
N PRO A 189 -3.19 16.72 12.85
CA PRO A 189 -3.78 15.46 13.33
C PRO A 189 -4.74 14.79 12.36
N GLU A 190 -5.45 15.57 11.55
CA GLU A 190 -6.47 15.12 10.60
C GLU A 190 -5.89 14.17 9.53
N VAL A 191 -4.63 14.38 9.12
CA VAL A 191 -3.98 13.55 8.09
C VAL A 191 -3.62 12.14 8.58
N HIS A 192 -3.73 11.87 9.87
CA HIS A 192 -3.47 10.54 10.41
C HIS A 192 -4.68 9.60 10.27
N HIS A 193 -5.87 10.15 10.03
CA HIS A 193 -7.07 9.41 9.68
C HIS A 193 -7.05 8.93 8.22
N ALA A 194 -7.99 8.03 7.87
CA ALA A 194 -8.20 7.55 6.52
C ALA A 194 -9.61 7.95 6.02
N PRO A 195 -9.89 9.26 5.82
CA PRO A 195 -11.19 9.72 5.40
C PRO A 195 -11.51 9.26 3.97
N ALA A 196 -12.72 8.77 3.74
CA ALA A 196 -13.15 8.24 2.45
C ALA A 196 -12.92 9.23 1.31
N HIS A 197 -13.23 10.52 1.53
CA HIS A 197 -13.11 11.57 0.52
C HIS A 197 -11.68 11.74 -0.02
N ALA A 198 -10.63 11.42 0.75
CA ALA A 198 -9.26 11.51 0.25
C ALA A 198 -9.00 10.48 -0.86
N MET A 199 -9.53 9.27 -0.73
CA MET A 199 -9.44 8.24 -1.76
C MET A 199 -10.40 8.52 -2.93
N GLU A 200 -11.61 9.03 -2.65
CA GLU A 200 -12.55 9.46 -3.70
C GLU A 200 -11.91 10.50 -4.63
N ARG A 201 -11.26 11.52 -4.07
CA ARG A 201 -10.55 12.54 -4.87
C ARG A 201 -9.38 11.96 -5.66
N LEU A 202 -8.66 10.96 -5.13
CA LEU A 202 -7.64 10.26 -5.91
C LEU A 202 -8.24 9.55 -7.12
N LEU A 203 -9.38 8.88 -6.94
CA LEU A 203 -10.09 8.20 -8.04
C LEU A 203 -10.61 9.18 -9.09
N ASP A 204 -11.11 10.34 -8.65
CA ASP A 204 -11.50 11.44 -9.55
C ASP A 204 -10.30 11.99 -10.32
N HIS A 205 -9.13 12.13 -9.66
CA HIS A 205 -7.88 12.53 -10.32
C HIS A 205 -7.48 11.52 -11.40
N VAL A 206 -7.50 10.22 -11.11
CA VAL A 206 -7.21 9.17 -12.09
C VAL A 206 -8.18 9.21 -13.27
N SER A 207 -9.47 9.36 -12.98
CA SER A 207 -10.50 9.42 -14.02
C SER A 207 -10.37 10.65 -14.90
N SER A 208 -10.14 11.83 -14.32
CA SER A 208 -10.05 13.09 -15.04
C SER A 208 -8.75 13.26 -15.82
N THR A 209 -7.63 12.78 -15.27
CA THR A 209 -6.29 12.96 -15.88
C THR A 209 -6.02 11.91 -16.95
N TRP A 210 -6.32 10.65 -16.67
CA TRP A 210 -6.00 9.53 -17.57
C TRP A 210 -7.22 8.82 -18.15
N GLY A 211 -8.42 9.06 -17.64
CA GLY A 211 -9.63 8.32 -18.04
C GLY A 211 -9.70 6.91 -17.42
N GLY A 212 -8.78 6.55 -16.52
CA GLY A 212 -8.80 5.29 -15.78
C GLY A 212 -7.42 4.66 -15.56
N TRP A 213 -7.41 3.59 -14.77
CA TRP A 213 -6.20 2.93 -14.31
C TRP A 213 -5.36 2.26 -15.40
N ASP A 214 -6.00 1.66 -16.41
CA ASP A 214 -5.27 1.00 -17.50
C ASP A 214 -4.44 2.02 -18.29
N ARG A 215 -5.01 3.19 -18.52
CA ARG A 215 -4.30 4.26 -19.25
C ARG A 215 -3.21 4.88 -18.37
N TRP A 216 -3.48 5.12 -17.09
CA TRP A 216 -2.44 5.54 -16.14
C TRP A 216 -1.25 4.57 -16.16
N ALA A 217 -1.50 3.27 -16.04
CA ALA A 217 -0.45 2.26 -16.03
C ALA A 217 0.35 2.27 -17.34
N GLY A 218 -0.33 2.36 -18.50
CA GLY A 218 0.32 2.41 -19.80
C GLY A 218 1.20 3.66 -19.99
N GLU A 219 0.71 4.84 -19.61
CA GLU A 219 1.47 6.09 -19.65
C GLU A 219 2.62 6.11 -18.63
N SER A 220 2.49 5.35 -17.53
CA SER A 220 3.53 5.14 -16.53
C SER A 220 4.54 4.03 -16.90
N GLY A 221 4.40 3.43 -18.09
CA GLY A 221 5.34 2.47 -18.66
C GLY A 221 5.04 0.99 -18.38
N MET A 222 3.85 0.65 -17.89
CA MET A 222 3.39 -0.73 -17.77
C MET A 222 2.75 -1.20 -19.07
N THR A 223 3.14 -2.36 -19.57
CA THR A 223 2.55 -2.94 -20.79
C THR A 223 1.24 -3.64 -20.51
N ASP A 224 0.36 -3.76 -21.52
CA ASP A 224 -0.89 -4.53 -21.43
C ASP A 224 -0.64 -5.98 -21.01
N CYS A 225 0.47 -6.59 -21.43
CA CYS A 225 0.87 -7.93 -21.06
C CYS A 225 1.16 -8.04 -19.55
N GLU A 226 1.85 -7.04 -18.96
CA GLU A 226 2.12 -7.00 -17.52
C GLU A 226 0.85 -6.79 -16.71
N VAL A 227 -0.07 -5.94 -17.20
CA VAL A 227 -1.39 -5.77 -16.56
C VAL A 227 -2.18 -7.09 -16.57
N GLU A 228 -2.18 -7.82 -17.69
CA GLU A 228 -2.89 -9.10 -17.77
C GLU A 228 -2.22 -10.19 -16.93
N GLN A 229 -0.89 -10.18 -16.80
CA GLN A 229 -0.17 -11.05 -15.88
C GLN A 229 -0.56 -10.78 -14.42
N LEU A 230 -0.66 -9.51 -14.02
CA LEU A 230 -1.13 -9.12 -12.69
C LEU A 230 -2.56 -9.61 -12.43
N ARG A 231 -3.48 -9.41 -13.38
CA ARG A 231 -4.86 -9.87 -13.32
C ARG A 231 -4.92 -11.39 -13.16
N SER A 232 -4.20 -12.12 -13.99
CA SER A 232 -4.16 -13.59 -13.96
C SER A 232 -3.57 -14.14 -12.67
N ALA A 233 -2.61 -13.46 -12.06
CA ALA A 233 -1.97 -13.89 -10.83
C ALA A 233 -2.86 -13.67 -9.58
N LEU A 234 -3.76 -12.70 -9.60
CA LEU A 234 -4.55 -12.30 -8.42
C LEU A 234 -6.01 -12.71 -8.50
N VAL A 235 -6.60 -12.84 -9.69
CA VAL A 235 -8.05 -13.03 -9.82
C VAL A 235 -8.39 -14.51 -9.89
N HIS A 236 -9.28 -14.93 -8.98
CA HIS A 236 -9.93 -16.24 -9.03
C HIS A 236 -11.33 -16.06 -9.62
N ILE A 237 -11.59 -16.80 -10.69
CA ILE A 237 -12.94 -16.93 -11.30
C ILE A 237 -13.60 -18.12 -10.62
N PRO A 238 -14.73 -17.93 -9.93
CA PRO A 238 -15.44 -19.01 -9.25
C PRO A 238 -16.02 -20.05 -10.20
#